data_37f508790c6a656e925152d2090da331
#
_entry.id   37f508790c6a656e925152d2090da331
#
_cell.length_a   1.000
_cell.length_b   1.000
_cell.length_c   1.000
_cell.angle_alpha   90.00
_cell.angle_beta   90.00
_cell.angle_gamma   90.00
#
_symmetry.space_group_name_H-M   'P 1'
#
loop_
_entity.id
_entity.type
_entity.pdbx_description
1 polymer ?
#
loop_
_entity_poly.entity_id
_entity_poly.type
_entity_poly.pdbx_seq_one_letter_code
_entity_poly.pdbx_strand_id
1 'polypeptide(L)'
;EEGNSQTIATLTGATDNVLYQAASYDFRLLRFRLRGYDSEYTQPTINGVTMNDAARGRFNYSMLGGLNQAFKNKSIGMGLEATAYSFGDVGGANNIATYAKDYAPGTRASVAYTNGNYYLRGMITHATGLNKHGWALTASAAVRYSDQGIVPGSFYNSASLFLSLQKVFNPQHSLSLTAFGAPTSRAANTATYQEIYDLLD
;
A
#
# COMPACT_ATOMS: atom_id res chain seq x y z
N GLU A 1 -13.91 -4.60 -15.48
CA GLU A 1 -12.97 -5.64 -15.94
C GLU A 1 -11.62 -5.38 -15.32
N GLU A 2 -11.38 -5.97 -14.18
CA GLU A 2 -10.03 -6.01 -13.66
C GLU A 2 -9.28 -7.04 -14.51
N GLY A 3 -8.64 -6.58 -15.54
CA GLY A 3 -7.72 -7.38 -16.31
C GLY A 3 -6.67 -8.03 -15.41
N ASN A 4 -6.13 -9.16 -15.82
CA ASN A 4 -5.05 -9.88 -15.16
C ASN A 4 -3.72 -9.09 -15.14
N SER A 5 -3.74 -7.78 -15.36
CA SER A 5 -2.58 -6.92 -15.27
C SER A 5 -2.17 -6.73 -13.81
N GLN A 6 -0.90 -6.71 -13.55
CA GLN A 6 -0.34 -6.30 -12.28
C GLN A 6 -0.95 -4.98 -11.85
N THR A 7 -1.55 -4.96 -10.68
CA THR A 7 -2.05 -3.72 -10.08
C THR A 7 -0.86 -2.90 -9.62
N ILE A 8 -0.45 -1.98 -10.45
CA ILE A 8 0.87 -1.41 -10.41
C ILE A 8 0.95 -0.29 -9.40
N ALA A 9 -0.03 0.54 -9.33
CA ALA A 9 -0.05 1.65 -8.39
C ALA A 9 -1.47 1.85 -7.85
N THR A 10 -1.91 0.90 -7.05
CA THR A 10 -3.23 0.99 -6.40
C THR A 10 -3.42 2.26 -5.58
N LEU A 11 -2.33 2.97 -5.24
CA LEU A 11 -2.39 4.24 -4.51
C LEU A 11 -2.89 5.40 -5.36
N THR A 12 -2.70 5.37 -6.65
CA THR A 12 -3.02 6.47 -7.55
C THR A 12 -4.13 6.14 -8.54
N GLY A 13 -4.46 4.85 -8.72
CA GLY A 13 -5.45 4.42 -9.70
C GLY A 13 -6.92 4.60 -9.29
N ALA A 14 -7.20 4.91 -8.02
CA ALA A 14 -8.56 5.04 -7.49
C ALA A 14 -9.06 6.50 -7.46
N THR A 15 -8.59 7.34 -8.36
CA THR A 15 -8.97 8.75 -8.45
C THR A 15 -9.52 9.07 -9.83
N ASP A 16 -10.46 9.99 -9.90
CA ASP A 16 -10.96 10.56 -11.17
C ASP A 16 -9.98 11.59 -11.77
N ASN A 17 -8.91 11.91 -11.06
CA ASN A 17 -7.92 12.86 -11.55
C ASN A 17 -7.02 12.24 -12.61
N VAL A 18 -7.06 12.77 -13.84
CA VAL A 18 -6.33 12.28 -15.02
C VAL A 18 -4.82 12.24 -14.80
N LEU A 19 -4.26 13.21 -14.06
CA LEU A 19 -2.82 13.25 -13.75
C LEU A 19 -2.40 12.07 -12.87
N TYR A 20 -3.20 11.77 -11.84
CA TYR A 20 -2.95 10.61 -10.98
C TYR A 20 -3.15 9.29 -11.71
N GLN A 21 -4.18 9.19 -12.55
CA GLN A 21 -4.39 8.01 -13.39
C GLN A 21 -3.21 7.77 -14.32
N ALA A 22 -2.72 8.80 -14.99
CA ALA A 22 -1.55 8.71 -15.86
C ALA A 22 -0.28 8.35 -15.08
N ALA A 23 -0.07 8.95 -13.90
CA ALA A 23 1.06 8.67 -13.03
C ALA A 23 0.98 7.28 -12.37
N SER A 24 -0.20 6.66 -12.31
CA SER A 24 -0.39 5.32 -11.76
C SER A 24 0.15 4.20 -12.67
N TYR A 25 0.43 4.52 -13.91
CA TYR A 25 0.90 3.56 -14.92
C TYR A 25 2.41 3.31 -14.80
N ASP A 26 2.83 2.76 -13.67
CA ASP A 26 4.24 2.39 -13.45
C ASP A 26 4.33 1.00 -12.81
N PHE A 27 5.31 0.21 -13.26
CA PHE A 27 5.62 -1.12 -12.74
C PHE A 27 6.33 -1.11 -11.38
N ARG A 28 6.65 0.06 -10.84
CA ARG A 28 7.38 0.25 -9.58
C ARG A 28 6.52 0.97 -8.55
N LEU A 29 6.99 0.96 -7.31
CA LEU A 29 6.47 1.85 -6.28
C LEU A 29 6.69 3.30 -6.72
N LEU A 30 5.65 3.91 -7.25
CA LEU A 30 5.69 5.31 -7.62
C LEU A 30 5.68 6.15 -6.35
N ARG A 31 6.77 6.85 -6.10
CA ARG A 31 6.82 7.93 -5.12
C ARG A 31 6.45 9.22 -5.83
N PHE A 32 5.18 9.42 -5.99
CA PHE A 32 4.67 10.62 -6.63
C PHE A 32 4.60 11.76 -5.61
N ARG A 33 5.25 12.87 -5.92
CA ARG A 33 5.16 14.11 -5.16
C ARG A 33 4.17 15.01 -5.88
N LEU A 34 2.99 15.17 -5.31
CA LEU A 34 1.99 16.05 -5.87
C LEU A 34 2.55 17.49 -5.91
N ARG A 35 2.59 18.09 -7.11
CA ARG A 35 3.11 19.45 -7.31
C ARG A 35 4.51 19.68 -6.72
N GLY A 36 5.30 18.63 -6.55
CA GLY A 36 6.64 18.70 -5.97
C GLY A 36 6.71 18.76 -4.45
N TYR A 37 5.58 18.75 -3.74
CA TYR A 37 5.55 18.73 -2.29
C TYR A 37 6.05 17.40 -1.73
N ASP A 38 6.74 17.46 -0.59
CA ASP A 38 7.18 16.28 0.13
C ASP A 38 6.00 15.51 0.74
N SER A 39 6.21 14.22 0.98
CA SER A 39 5.17 13.34 1.51
C SER A 39 4.72 13.65 2.94
N GLU A 40 5.43 14.51 3.65
CA GLU A 40 5.03 15.03 4.97
C GLU A 40 3.82 15.96 4.89
N TYR A 41 3.61 16.61 3.73
CA TYR A 41 2.46 17.48 3.46
C TYR A 41 1.23 16.71 2.93
N THR A 42 1.23 15.39 3.04
CA THR A 42 0.09 14.54 2.69
C THR A 42 -0.50 13.94 3.96
N GLN A 43 -1.82 13.78 4.01
CA GLN A 43 -2.51 13.12 5.12
C GLN A 43 -2.98 11.71 4.70
N PRO A 44 -2.15 10.68 4.81
CA PRO A 44 -2.58 9.30 4.64
C PRO A 44 -3.31 8.79 5.88
N THR A 45 -4.47 8.19 5.67
CA THR A 45 -5.25 7.55 6.72
C THR A 45 -5.60 6.11 6.35
N ILE A 46 -5.76 5.25 7.35
CA ILE A 46 -6.37 3.93 7.20
C ILE A 46 -7.62 3.90 8.08
N ASN A 47 -8.77 3.70 7.47
CA ASN A 47 -10.08 3.79 8.16
C ASN A 47 -10.24 5.09 8.99
N GLY A 48 -9.71 6.20 8.52
CA GLY A 48 -9.74 7.49 9.20
C GLY A 48 -8.65 7.71 10.24
N VAL A 49 -7.83 6.71 10.56
CA VAL A 49 -6.69 6.86 11.49
C VAL A 49 -5.48 7.38 10.72
N THR A 50 -4.92 8.50 11.18
CA THR A 50 -3.71 9.08 10.59
C THR A 50 -2.51 8.15 10.74
N MET A 51 -1.78 7.95 9.65
CA MET A 51 -0.68 7.01 9.55
C MET A 51 0.71 7.67 9.45
N ASN A 52 0.78 8.99 9.50
CA ASN A 52 2.05 9.69 9.53
C ASN A 52 2.81 9.39 10.82
N ASP A 53 4.07 9.03 10.66
CA ASP A 53 5.02 8.85 11.76
C ASP A 53 5.26 10.19 12.46
N ALA A 54 5.10 10.23 13.78
CA ALA A 54 5.25 11.44 14.58
C ALA A 54 6.68 12.04 14.53
N ALA A 55 7.69 11.22 14.28
CA ALA A 55 9.09 11.68 14.20
C ALA A 55 9.49 12.19 12.82
N ARG A 56 8.86 11.67 11.75
CA ARG A 56 9.24 11.96 10.36
C ARG A 56 8.18 12.74 9.58
N GLY A 57 6.99 12.91 10.15
CA GLY A 57 5.87 13.59 9.51
C GLY A 57 5.26 12.86 8.29
N ARG A 58 5.74 11.66 7.95
CA ARG A 58 5.36 10.95 6.73
C ARG A 58 5.02 9.49 6.96
N PHE A 59 4.14 8.96 6.12
CA PHE A 59 3.77 7.55 6.18
C PHE A 59 4.83 6.64 5.55
N ASN A 60 5.16 5.58 6.25
CA ASN A 60 6.04 4.54 5.73
C ASN A 60 5.23 3.44 5.01
N TYR A 61 5.03 3.60 3.71
CA TYR A 61 4.30 2.63 2.88
C TYR A 61 4.90 1.22 2.86
N SER A 62 6.14 1.04 3.30
CA SER A 62 6.73 -0.30 3.41
C SER A 62 6.03 -1.17 4.45
N MET A 63 5.35 -0.55 5.42
CA MET A 63 4.52 -1.25 6.41
C MET A 63 3.32 -1.97 5.79
N LEU A 64 2.87 -1.56 4.61
CA LEU A 64 1.80 -2.24 3.88
C LEU A 64 2.27 -3.53 3.21
N GLY A 65 3.57 -3.78 3.16
CA GLY A 65 4.17 -5.05 2.81
C GLY A 65 3.91 -5.57 1.40
N GLY A 66 3.42 -4.73 0.48
CA GLY A 66 3.05 -5.16 -0.86
C GLY A 66 1.74 -5.96 -0.92
N LEU A 67 0.89 -5.87 0.09
CA LEU A 67 -0.45 -6.44 0.17
C LEU A 67 -1.44 -5.62 -0.68
N ASN A 68 -1.20 -5.52 -1.98
CA ASN A 68 -1.91 -4.63 -2.90
C ASN A 68 -3.42 -4.87 -2.91
N GLN A 69 -3.86 -6.13 -2.84
CA GLN A 69 -5.28 -6.47 -2.83
C GLN A 69 -5.96 -6.07 -1.52
N ALA A 70 -5.24 -6.14 -0.40
CA ALA A 70 -5.76 -5.75 0.91
C ALA A 70 -5.92 -4.22 1.05
N PHE A 71 -5.09 -3.45 0.38
CA PHE A 71 -5.08 -1.98 0.47
C PHE A 71 -5.51 -1.28 -0.83
N LYS A 72 -6.36 -1.94 -1.63
CA LYS A 72 -6.80 -1.41 -2.92
C LYS A 72 -7.90 -0.34 -2.82
N ASN A 73 -8.74 -0.40 -1.79
CA ASN A 73 -9.87 0.51 -1.64
C ASN A 73 -9.38 1.85 -1.09
N LYS A 74 -9.27 2.83 -1.96
CA LYS A 74 -8.71 4.14 -1.64
C LYS A 74 -9.60 5.26 -2.12
N SER A 75 -9.59 6.34 -1.35
CA SER A 75 -10.11 7.64 -1.77
C SER A 75 -9.00 8.67 -1.64
N ILE A 76 -8.90 9.55 -2.63
CA ILE A 76 -7.87 10.58 -2.70
C ILE A 76 -8.55 11.93 -2.82
N GLY A 77 -8.23 12.85 -1.90
CA GLY A 77 -8.58 14.26 -1.98
C GLY A 77 -7.36 15.07 -2.43
N MET A 78 -7.59 16.08 -3.26
CA MET A 78 -6.54 16.91 -3.84
C MET A 78 -6.34 18.19 -3.04
N GLY A 79 -5.13 18.42 -2.55
CA GLY A 79 -4.83 19.63 -1.78
C GLY A 79 -5.72 19.74 -0.54
N LEU A 80 -6.29 20.92 -0.31
CA LEU A 80 -7.17 21.22 0.82
C LEU A 80 -8.63 20.78 0.59
N GLU A 81 -8.85 19.79 -0.26
CA GLU A 81 -10.17 19.22 -0.48
C GLU A 81 -10.63 18.42 0.75
N ALA A 82 -11.85 18.68 1.21
CA ALA A 82 -12.42 17.93 2.32
C ALA A 82 -12.72 16.49 1.90
N THR A 83 -12.25 15.55 2.70
CA THR A 83 -12.57 14.13 2.58
C THR A 83 -13.44 13.68 3.76
N ALA A 84 -13.89 12.42 3.77
CA ALA A 84 -14.68 11.89 4.89
C ALA A 84 -13.95 11.92 6.24
N TYR A 85 -12.61 12.03 6.25
CA TYR A 85 -11.78 11.90 7.45
C TYR A 85 -10.78 13.05 7.64
N SER A 86 -10.70 14.00 6.70
CA SER A 86 -9.68 15.03 6.71
C SER A 86 -10.11 16.22 5.88
N PHE A 87 -9.65 17.42 6.24
CA PHE A 87 -9.74 18.61 5.42
C PHE A 87 -8.63 18.73 4.37
N GLY A 88 -7.85 17.66 4.20
CA GLY A 88 -6.72 17.63 3.30
C GLY A 88 -5.47 18.31 3.87
N ASP A 89 -4.46 18.39 3.03
CA ASP A 89 -3.22 19.13 3.26
C ASP A 89 -2.74 19.65 1.90
N VAL A 90 -1.70 20.44 1.85
CA VAL A 90 -1.17 21.00 0.60
C VAL A 90 -0.84 19.89 -0.41
N GLY A 91 -0.36 18.75 0.06
CA GLY A 91 -0.10 17.53 -0.71
C GLY A 91 -1.32 16.61 -0.88
N GLY A 92 -2.50 17.00 -0.34
CA GLY A 92 -3.72 16.20 -0.42
C GLY A 92 -3.92 15.21 0.72
N ALA A 93 -5.04 14.50 0.68
CA ALA A 93 -5.41 13.44 1.62
C ALA A 93 -5.60 12.11 0.89
N ASN A 94 -5.26 11.02 1.56
CA ASN A 94 -5.38 9.69 1.00
C ASN A 94 -5.91 8.74 2.09
N ASN A 95 -7.13 8.23 1.92
CA ASN A 95 -7.70 7.27 2.85
C ASN A 95 -7.75 5.87 2.23
N ILE A 96 -7.25 4.90 2.96
CA ILE A 96 -7.33 3.48 2.63
C ILE A 96 -8.44 2.86 3.48
N ALA A 97 -9.49 2.37 2.82
CA ALA A 97 -10.57 1.64 3.48
C ALA A 97 -10.25 0.14 3.51
N THR A 98 -10.27 -0.45 4.71
CA THR A 98 -9.96 -1.87 4.92
C THR A 98 -11.14 -2.64 5.53
N TYR A 99 -12.36 -2.17 5.30
CA TYR A 99 -13.58 -2.83 5.79
C TYR A 99 -13.82 -4.15 5.05
N ALA A 100 -13.94 -5.25 5.80
CA ALA A 100 -14.03 -6.60 5.20
C ALA A 100 -15.24 -6.77 4.28
N LYS A 101 -16.34 -6.05 4.51
CA LYS A 101 -17.55 -6.11 3.66
C LYS A 101 -17.34 -5.54 2.24
N ASP A 102 -16.32 -4.69 2.05
CA ASP A 102 -16.11 -3.96 0.79
C ASP A 102 -15.22 -4.76 -0.19
N TYR A 103 -14.79 -5.96 0.21
CA TYR A 103 -14.05 -6.85 -0.67
C TYR A 103 -14.99 -7.82 -1.36
N ALA A 104 -14.82 -7.96 -2.67
CA ALA A 104 -15.54 -8.98 -3.43
C ALA A 104 -15.16 -10.37 -2.92
N PRO A 105 -16.16 -11.26 -2.64
CA PRO A 105 -15.89 -12.59 -2.14
C PRO A 105 -15.08 -13.41 -3.14
N GLY A 106 -14.21 -14.25 -2.61
CA GLY A 106 -13.37 -15.14 -3.41
C GLY A 106 -11.92 -15.18 -2.94
N THR A 107 -11.15 -16.02 -3.59
CA THR A 107 -9.71 -16.17 -3.35
C THR A 107 -8.95 -15.72 -4.58
N ARG A 108 -7.95 -14.87 -4.38
CA ARG A 108 -7.04 -14.39 -5.43
C ARG A 108 -5.61 -14.71 -5.03
N ALA A 109 -4.88 -15.37 -5.91
CA ALA A 109 -3.45 -15.61 -5.76
C ALA A 109 -2.71 -14.93 -6.92
N SER A 110 -1.56 -14.38 -6.65
CA SER A 110 -0.69 -13.79 -7.66
C SER A 110 0.77 -14.09 -7.37
N VAL A 111 1.52 -14.35 -8.43
CA VAL A 111 2.98 -14.43 -8.41
C VAL A 111 3.50 -13.43 -9.42
N ALA A 112 4.50 -12.67 -9.05
CA ALA A 112 5.12 -11.68 -9.91
C ALA A 112 6.63 -11.77 -9.80
N TYR A 113 7.30 -11.62 -10.94
CA TYR A 113 8.74 -11.47 -11.04
C TYR A 113 9.05 -10.03 -11.44
N THR A 114 10.01 -9.41 -10.77
CA THR A 114 10.41 -8.03 -11.03
C THR A 114 11.95 -7.92 -11.00
N ASN A 115 12.50 -6.88 -11.60
CA ASN A 115 13.92 -6.56 -11.55
C ASN A 115 14.19 -5.35 -10.62
N GLY A 116 13.43 -5.20 -9.56
CA GLY A 116 13.56 -4.11 -8.60
C GLY A 116 14.38 -4.48 -7.36
N ASN A 117 13.96 -3.97 -6.20
CA ASN A 117 14.59 -4.30 -4.92
C ASN A 117 14.40 -5.77 -4.51
N TYR A 118 13.40 -6.42 -5.06
CA TYR A 118 13.17 -7.87 -4.96
C TYR A 118 12.79 -8.39 -6.34
N TYR A 119 13.04 -9.67 -6.60
CA TYR A 119 12.69 -10.27 -7.88
C TYR A 119 11.45 -11.17 -7.82
N LEU A 120 11.13 -11.73 -6.69
CA LEU A 120 9.97 -12.60 -6.53
C LEU A 120 8.97 -12.00 -5.54
N ARG A 121 7.69 -12.01 -5.92
CA ARG A 121 6.57 -11.71 -5.03
C ARG A 121 5.48 -12.77 -5.20
N GLY A 122 5.06 -13.37 -4.10
CA GLY A 122 3.86 -14.18 -4.00
C GLY A 122 2.84 -13.48 -3.11
N MET A 123 1.56 -13.53 -3.47
CA MET A 123 0.48 -12.99 -2.65
C MET A 123 -0.77 -13.86 -2.80
N ILE A 124 -1.47 -14.07 -1.68
CA ILE A 124 -2.79 -14.70 -1.64
C ILE A 124 -3.71 -13.82 -0.80
N THR A 125 -4.93 -13.62 -1.28
CA THR A 125 -5.98 -12.88 -0.56
C THR A 125 -7.27 -13.67 -0.65
N HIS A 126 -7.93 -13.84 0.49
CA HIS A 126 -9.25 -14.47 0.59
C HIS A 126 -10.22 -13.50 1.25
N ALA A 127 -11.40 -13.35 0.67
CA ALA A 127 -12.50 -12.56 1.23
C ALA A 127 -13.78 -13.40 1.22
N THR A 128 -14.50 -13.43 2.33
CA THR A 128 -15.77 -14.14 2.43
C THR A 128 -16.95 -13.35 1.88
N GLY A 129 -16.78 -12.02 1.76
CA GLY A 129 -17.91 -11.10 1.60
C GLY A 129 -18.80 -11.06 2.85
N LEU A 130 -19.87 -10.28 2.80
CA LEU A 130 -20.83 -10.17 3.90
C LEU A 130 -21.79 -11.38 3.87
N ASN A 131 -21.81 -12.15 4.93
CA ASN A 131 -22.72 -13.28 5.06
C ASN A 131 -24.11 -12.89 5.61
N LYS A 132 -25.05 -13.81 5.61
CA LYS A 132 -26.44 -13.62 6.09
C LYS A 132 -26.51 -13.20 7.57
N HIS A 133 -25.49 -13.52 8.35
CA HIS A 133 -25.40 -13.16 9.77
C HIS A 133 -24.67 -11.84 10.00
N GLY A 134 -24.36 -11.08 8.95
CA GLY A 134 -23.68 -9.80 9.03
C GLY A 134 -22.18 -9.88 9.33
N TRP A 135 -21.53 -11.02 9.12
CA TRP A 135 -20.09 -11.17 9.25
C TRP A 135 -19.39 -11.10 7.90
N ALA A 136 -18.23 -10.44 7.88
CA ALA A 136 -17.32 -10.44 6.77
C ALA A 136 -15.88 -10.62 7.27
N LEU A 137 -15.09 -11.38 6.54
CA LEU A 137 -13.67 -11.63 6.80
C LEU A 137 -12.88 -11.42 5.52
N THR A 138 -11.76 -10.72 5.63
CA THR A 138 -10.75 -10.65 4.57
C THR A 138 -9.39 -10.90 5.16
N ALA A 139 -8.66 -11.84 4.60
CA ALA A 139 -7.30 -12.18 4.99
C ALA A 139 -6.39 -12.14 3.78
N SER A 140 -5.18 -11.64 3.94
CA SER A 140 -4.16 -11.62 2.89
C SER A 140 -2.79 -11.92 3.45
N ALA A 141 -1.99 -12.65 2.68
CA ALA A 141 -0.60 -12.90 2.96
C ALA A 141 0.24 -12.63 1.72
N ALA A 142 1.43 -12.08 1.90
CA ALA A 142 2.37 -11.86 0.82
C ALA A 142 3.80 -12.13 1.27
N VAL A 143 4.61 -12.62 0.33
CA VAL A 143 6.05 -12.77 0.49
C VAL A 143 6.77 -12.04 -0.63
N ARG A 144 7.89 -11.41 -0.32
CA ARG A 144 8.79 -10.79 -1.29
C ARG A 144 10.20 -11.27 -0.98
N TYR A 145 10.88 -11.70 -2.00
CA TYR A 145 12.19 -12.32 -1.85
C TYR A 145 13.18 -11.84 -2.90
N SER A 146 14.39 -11.60 -2.45
CA SER A 146 15.57 -11.43 -3.28
C SER A 146 16.81 -11.74 -2.46
N ASP A 147 17.64 -12.65 -2.93
CA ASP A 147 18.97 -12.91 -2.36
C ASP A 147 19.96 -11.83 -2.80
N GLN A 148 19.78 -11.32 -4.02
CA GLN A 148 20.57 -10.25 -4.59
C GLN A 148 19.67 -9.34 -5.44
N GLY A 149 19.63 -8.04 -5.12
CA GLY A 149 18.92 -7.04 -5.89
C GLY A 149 19.72 -6.55 -7.10
N ILE A 150 19.34 -5.38 -7.66
CA ILE A 150 20.03 -4.74 -8.77
C ILE A 150 21.50 -4.43 -8.42
N VAL A 151 21.74 -4.05 -7.18
CA VAL A 151 23.08 -3.75 -6.67
C VAL A 151 23.63 -4.99 -6.00
N PRO A 152 24.86 -5.44 -6.36
CA PRO A 152 25.51 -6.55 -5.69
C PRO A 152 25.56 -6.39 -4.16
N GLY A 153 25.30 -7.47 -3.42
CA GLY A 153 25.24 -7.46 -1.96
C GLY A 153 23.95 -6.93 -1.36
N SER A 154 23.00 -6.44 -2.15
CA SER A 154 21.68 -6.10 -1.66
C SER A 154 20.78 -7.35 -1.60
N PHE A 155 20.02 -7.48 -0.52
CA PHE A 155 19.01 -8.53 -0.37
C PHE A 155 17.69 -7.92 0.10
N TYR A 156 16.58 -8.63 -0.09
CA TYR A 156 15.27 -8.19 0.36
C TYR A 156 14.38 -9.38 0.71
N ASN A 157 14.00 -9.49 1.98
CA ASN A 157 13.10 -10.50 2.48
C ASN A 157 11.96 -9.84 3.25
N SER A 158 10.74 -10.14 2.90
CA SER A 158 9.57 -9.62 3.59
C SER A 158 8.45 -10.63 3.57
N ALA A 159 7.86 -10.87 4.74
CA ALA A 159 6.60 -11.57 4.88
C ALA A 159 5.56 -10.56 5.39
N SER A 160 4.35 -10.61 4.85
CA SER A 160 3.33 -9.64 5.18
C SER A 160 2.00 -10.34 5.41
N LEU A 161 1.28 -9.91 6.43
CA LEU A 161 -0.02 -10.45 6.80
C LEU A 161 -1.02 -9.30 6.98
N PHE A 162 -2.26 -9.56 6.59
CA PHE A 162 -3.40 -8.68 6.77
C PHE A 162 -4.62 -9.49 7.17
N LEU A 163 -5.36 -8.97 8.12
CA LEU A 163 -6.63 -9.52 8.57
C LEU A 163 -7.62 -8.37 8.80
N SER A 164 -8.79 -8.46 8.21
CA SER A 164 -9.91 -7.58 8.50
C SER A 164 -11.15 -8.41 8.81
N LEU A 165 -11.72 -8.21 9.98
CA LEU A 165 -12.96 -8.83 10.44
C LEU A 165 -13.98 -7.74 10.68
N GLN A 166 -15.19 -7.93 10.19
CA GLN A 166 -16.27 -6.97 10.36
C GLN A 166 -17.57 -7.65 10.74
N LYS A 167 -18.28 -7.04 11.68
CA LYS A 167 -19.66 -7.38 12.04
C LYS A 167 -20.56 -6.19 11.75
N VAL A 168 -21.54 -6.38 10.90
CA VAL A 168 -22.62 -5.44 10.65
C VAL A 168 -23.82 -5.87 11.49
N PHE A 169 -24.25 -5.04 12.42
CA PHE A 169 -25.40 -5.31 13.28
C PHE A 169 -26.70 -4.83 12.63
N ASN A 170 -26.65 -3.65 12.02
CA ASN A 170 -27.74 -3.02 11.28
C ASN A 170 -27.15 -1.99 10.30
N PRO A 171 -27.96 -1.31 9.46
CA PRO A 171 -27.46 -0.33 8.51
C PRO A 171 -26.67 0.83 9.11
N GLN A 172 -26.91 1.18 10.38
CA GLN A 172 -26.27 2.30 11.06
C GLN A 172 -25.07 1.88 11.91
N HIS A 173 -24.97 0.60 12.31
CA HIS A 173 -23.96 0.14 13.26
C HIS A 173 -23.16 -1.05 12.75
N SER A 174 -21.86 -0.88 12.72
CA SER A 174 -20.93 -1.97 12.42
C SER A 174 -19.67 -1.85 13.29
N LEU A 175 -19.05 -2.98 13.57
CA LEU A 175 -17.77 -3.07 14.24
C LEU A 175 -16.77 -3.69 13.28
N SER A 176 -15.61 -3.09 13.14
CA SER A 176 -14.52 -3.62 12.33
C SER A 176 -13.23 -3.71 13.15
N LEU A 177 -12.50 -4.81 12.95
CA LEU A 177 -11.15 -5.03 13.46
C LEU A 177 -10.22 -5.24 12.28
N THR A 178 -9.18 -4.44 12.19
CA THR A 178 -8.14 -4.59 11.16
C THR A 178 -6.79 -4.72 11.82
N ALA A 179 -6.03 -5.74 11.41
CA ALA A 179 -4.66 -5.97 11.84
C ALA A 179 -3.79 -6.26 10.62
N PHE A 180 -2.58 -5.72 10.60
CA PHE A 180 -1.61 -6.01 9.55
C PHE A 180 -0.18 -5.83 10.06
N GLY A 181 0.76 -6.46 9.37
CA GLY A 181 2.18 -6.34 9.65
C GLY A 181 3.02 -6.83 8.48
N ALA A 182 4.20 -6.24 8.35
CA ALA A 182 5.13 -6.56 7.25
C ALA A 182 6.59 -6.54 7.74
N PRO A 183 7.00 -7.53 8.57
CA PRO A 183 8.40 -7.67 8.91
C PRO A 183 9.26 -7.76 7.65
N THR A 184 10.27 -6.92 7.58
CA THR A 184 11.14 -6.78 6.40
C THR A 184 12.58 -6.73 6.83
N SER A 185 13.39 -7.61 6.25
CA SER A 185 14.84 -7.59 6.34
C SER A 185 15.43 -7.27 4.96
N ARG A 186 16.26 -6.25 4.91
CA ARG A 186 16.85 -5.79 3.64
C ARG A 186 18.19 -5.13 3.86
N ALA A 187 19.08 -5.27 2.87
CA ALA A 187 20.24 -4.41 2.79
C ALA A 187 19.83 -3.02 2.30
N ALA A 188 20.42 -1.99 2.89
CA ALA A 188 20.25 -0.62 2.46
C ALA A 188 21.56 -0.13 1.85
N ASN A 189 21.47 0.41 0.64
CA ASN A 189 22.58 1.12 0.03
C ASN A 189 22.46 2.60 0.39
N THR A 190 23.51 3.15 0.95
CA THR A 190 23.65 4.59 1.16
C THR A 190 24.25 5.20 -0.09
N ALA A 191 23.73 6.31 -0.54
CA ALA A 191 24.39 7.08 -1.60
C ALA A 191 25.78 7.50 -1.09
N THR A 192 26.80 7.15 -1.85
CA THR A 192 28.21 7.46 -1.55
C THR A 192 28.75 8.36 -2.66
N TYR A 193 29.58 9.31 -2.31
CA TYR A 193 30.23 10.20 -3.27
C TYR A 193 31.22 9.40 -4.12
N GLN A 194 31.33 9.72 -5.41
CA GLN A 194 32.24 9.06 -6.35
C GLN A 194 33.70 9.08 -5.85
N GLU A 195 34.09 10.17 -5.21
CA GLU A 195 35.44 10.32 -4.64
C GLU A 195 35.81 9.22 -3.62
N ILE A 196 34.80 8.65 -2.92
CA ILE A 196 35.06 7.55 -1.98
C ILE A 196 35.36 6.26 -2.74
N TYR A 197 34.68 6.03 -3.87
CA TYR A 197 34.99 4.88 -4.73
C TYR A 197 36.35 4.99 -5.36
N ASP A 198 36.73 6.20 -5.81
CA ASP A 198 38.04 6.47 -6.42
C ASP A 198 39.21 6.35 -5.42
N LEU A 199 38.92 6.37 -4.11
CA LEU A 199 39.91 6.13 -3.05
C LEU A 199 40.08 4.65 -2.67
N LEU A 200 39.18 3.79 -3.14
CA LEU A 200 39.16 2.35 -2.83
C LEU A 200 39.77 1.48 -3.93
N ASP A 201 39.98 2.06 -5.13
CA ASP A 201 40.69 1.47 -6.27
C ASP A 201 42.20 1.83 -6.22
#